data_49dde95e5602c20c22d8ee5d1660e6cd
#
_entry.id   49dde95e5602c20c22d8ee5d1660e6cd
#
_cell.length_a   1.000
_cell.length_b   1.000
_cell.length_c   1.000
_cell.angle_alpha   90.00
_cell.angle_beta   90.00
_cell.angle_gamma   90.00
#
_symmetry.space_group_name_H-M   'P 1'
#
loop_
_entity.id
_entity.type
_entity.pdbx_description
1 polymer ?
#
loop_
_entity_poly.entity_id
_entity_poly.type
_entity_poly.pdbx_seq_one_letter_code
_entity_poly.pdbx_strand_id
1 'polypeptide(L)'
;SVEMLSTTGVKIQDLSEPMRGMSGGQRQCVAIARAAGFAKKLIILDEPTAALGVQETARVEEIIRGLKARGVPLIIISHNLRQVFDLVDRIYVFRQGRIICSRLKSETTPEEIVGLITGAIDPASLPQAEATTC
;
A
#
# COMPACT_ATOMS: atom_id res chain seq x y z
N SER A 1 14.10 5.18 -19.15
CA SER A 1 13.45 5.95 -18.04
C SER A 1 12.10 6.53 -18.44
N VAL A 2 11.97 7.11 -19.66
CA VAL A 2 10.71 7.70 -20.16
C VAL A 2 9.64 6.63 -20.40
N GLU A 3 9.99 5.47 -20.95
CA GLU A 3 9.08 4.33 -21.16
C GLU A 3 8.51 3.75 -19.86
N MET A 4 9.26 3.79 -18.76
CA MET A 4 8.79 3.32 -17.45
C MET A 4 7.73 4.21 -16.83
N LEU A 5 7.80 5.53 -17.04
CA LEU A 5 6.83 6.49 -16.50
C LEU A 5 5.53 6.49 -17.30
N SER A 6 5.59 6.24 -18.61
CA SER A 6 4.39 6.12 -19.46
C SER A 6 3.53 4.90 -19.11
N THR A 7 4.13 3.83 -18.58
CA THR A 7 3.41 2.61 -18.14
C THR A 7 2.70 2.78 -16.80
N THR A 8 3.05 3.80 -16.01
CA THR A 8 2.39 4.09 -14.72
C THR A 8 1.27 5.12 -14.82
N GLY A 9 0.96 5.62 -16.03
CA GLY A 9 -0.10 6.61 -16.24
C GLY A 9 0.20 8.01 -15.68
N VAL A 10 1.41 8.22 -15.15
CA VAL A 10 1.84 9.52 -14.61
C VAL A 10 2.33 10.39 -15.76
N LYS A 11 1.50 11.34 -16.20
CA LYS A 11 1.94 12.43 -17.08
C LYS A 11 2.81 13.40 -16.27
N ILE A 12 4.11 13.23 -16.33
CA ILE A 12 5.06 14.25 -15.89
C ILE A 12 5.25 15.17 -17.09
N GLN A 13 4.81 16.41 -16.97
CA GLN A 13 4.85 17.40 -18.06
C GLN A 13 6.28 17.74 -18.50
N ASP A 14 7.27 17.55 -17.65
CA ASP A 14 8.67 17.71 -18.01
C ASP A 14 9.57 16.87 -17.08
N LEU A 15 10.36 15.96 -17.65
CA LEU A 15 11.32 15.14 -16.90
C LEU A 15 12.60 15.92 -16.54
N SER A 16 12.75 17.13 -17.05
CA SER A 16 13.88 18.01 -16.76
C SER A 16 13.60 19.01 -15.63
N GLU A 17 12.34 19.12 -15.16
CA GLU A 17 12.04 19.98 -14.02
C GLU A 17 12.68 19.46 -12.74
N PRO A 18 13.40 20.33 -12.00
CA PRO A 18 13.95 19.93 -10.71
C PRO A 18 12.80 19.64 -9.74
N MET A 19 12.94 18.56 -8.94
CA MET A 19 11.93 18.08 -7.94
C MET A 19 11.45 19.19 -6.97
N ARG A 20 12.09 20.36 -6.96
CA ARG A 20 11.73 21.51 -6.11
C ARG A 20 10.39 22.16 -6.48
N GLY A 21 9.90 22.01 -7.72
CA GLY A 21 8.60 22.53 -8.17
C GLY A 21 7.43 21.55 -8.05
N MET A 22 7.68 20.30 -7.70
CA MET A 22 6.64 19.28 -7.64
C MET A 22 5.83 19.35 -6.35
N SER A 23 4.51 19.10 -6.43
CA SER A 23 3.66 18.89 -5.25
C SER A 23 4.11 17.65 -4.47
N GLY A 24 3.72 17.56 -3.19
CA GLY A 24 4.01 16.37 -2.36
C GLY A 24 3.55 15.06 -3.04
N GLY A 25 2.36 15.07 -3.62
CA GLY A 25 1.81 13.92 -4.34
C GLY A 25 2.59 13.55 -5.61
N GLN A 26 3.04 14.54 -6.37
CA GLN A 26 3.89 14.28 -7.55
C GLN A 26 5.23 13.65 -7.15
N ARG A 27 5.86 14.16 -6.09
CA ARG A 27 7.09 13.56 -5.55
C ARG A 27 6.89 12.12 -5.10
N GLN A 28 5.77 11.83 -4.43
CA GLN A 28 5.43 10.48 -4.00
C GLN A 28 5.21 9.53 -5.20
N CYS A 29 4.48 9.96 -6.22
CA CYS A 29 4.29 9.19 -7.45
C CYS A 29 5.63 8.86 -8.13
N VAL A 30 6.55 9.82 -8.22
CA VAL A 30 7.89 9.62 -8.79
C VAL A 30 8.71 8.64 -7.94
N ALA A 31 8.64 8.76 -6.61
CA ALA A 31 9.35 7.85 -5.70
C ALA A 31 8.88 6.40 -5.87
N ILE A 32 7.57 6.17 -5.93
CA ILE A 32 6.98 4.85 -6.15
C ILE A 32 7.35 4.30 -7.53
N ALA A 33 7.26 5.13 -8.58
CA ALA A 33 7.64 4.74 -9.94
C ALA A 33 9.13 4.37 -10.05
N ARG A 34 10.01 5.10 -9.38
CA ARG A 34 11.44 4.76 -9.28
C ARG A 34 11.65 3.44 -8.55
N ALA A 35 11.03 3.27 -7.38
CA ALA A 35 11.10 2.02 -6.64
C ALA A 35 10.65 0.83 -7.50
N ALA A 36 9.55 0.98 -8.24
CA ALA A 36 9.05 -0.03 -9.16
C ALA A 36 10.03 -0.38 -10.30
N GLY A 37 10.80 0.62 -10.77
CA GLY A 37 11.80 0.43 -11.80
C GLY A 37 13.03 -0.34 -11.37
N PHE A 38 13.39 -0.25 -10.10
CA PHE A 38 14.57 -0.90 -9.53
C PHE A 38 14.25 -2.15 -8.71
N ALA A 39 13.01 -2.28 -8.23
CA ALA A 39 12.61 -3.42 -7.40
C ALA A 39 12.51 -4.70 -8.24
N LYS A 40 13.38 -5.65 -7.93
CA LYS A 40 13.39 -6.98 -8.57
C LYS A 40 12.55 -8.02 -7.81
N LYS A 41 12.24 -7.76 -6.53
CA LYS A 41 11.61 -8.77 -5.66
C LYS A 41 10.43 -8.27 -4.85
N LEU A 42 10.52 -7.10 -4.23
CA LEU A 42 9.53 -6.58 -3.28
C LEU A 42 9.62 -5.05 -3.18
N ILE A 43 8.48 -4.38 -3.06
CA ILE A 43 8.38 -2.95 -2.74
C ILE A 43 7.69 -2.80 -1.38
N ILE A 44 8.27 -1.99 -0.50
CA ILE A 44 7.66 -1.63 0.78
C ILE A 44 7.26 -0.16 0.69
N LEU A 45 6.00 0.12 0.96
CA LEU A 45 5.40 1.45 0.97
C LEU A 45 4.96 1.77 2.41
N ASP A 46 5.62 2.73 3.03
CA ASP A 46 5.29 3.19 4.37
C ASP A 46 4.49 4.50 4.27
N GLU A 47 3.23 4.45 4.72
CA GLU A 47 2.26 5.55 4.68
C GLU A 47 2.23 6.28 3.32
N PRO A 48 2.02 5.59 2.19
CA PRO A 48 2.26 6.14 0.85
C PRO A 48 1.35 7.31 0.48
N THR A 49 0.29 7.55 1.24
CA THR A 49 -0.67 8.64 1.00
C THR A 49 -0.77 9.63 2.16
N ALA A 50 0.09 9.52 3.17
CA ALA A 50 0.10 10.44 4.28
C ALA A 50 0.33 11.89 3.79
N ALA A 51 -0.49 12.82 4.31
CA ALA A 51 -0.44 14.25 3.99
C ALA A 51 -0.68 14.60 2.50
N LEU A 52 -1.31 13.71 1.73
CA LEU A 52 -1.73 13.98 0.36
C LEU A 52 -3.21 14.39 0.30
N GLY A 53 -3.53 15.25 -0.66
CA GLY A 53 -4.91 15.58 -1.00
C GLY A 53 -5.65 14.40 -1.65
N VAL A 54 -6.95 14.55 -1.84
CA VAL A 54 -7.81 13.48 -2.39
C VAL A 54 -7.36 13.02 -3.77
N GLN A 55 -7.01 13.98 -4.64
CA GLN A 55 -6.60 13.69 -6.02
C GLN A 55 -5.23 12.99 -6.08
N GLU A 56 -4.29 13.44 -5.24
CA GLU A 56 -2.97 12.83 -5.16
C GLU A 56 -3.05 11.42 -4.59
N THR A 57 -3.87 11.22 -3.56
CA THR A 57 -4.15 9.89 -2.99
C THR A 57 -4.67 8.94 -4.05
N ALA A 58 -5.68 9.35 -4.82
CA ALA A 58 -6.24 8.53 -5.89
C ALA A 58 -5.17 8.12 -6.93
N ARG A 59 -4.29 9.05 -7.31
CA ARG A 59 -3.19 8.75 -8.25
C ARG A 59 -2.19 7.73 -7.69
N VAL A 60 -1.80 7.87 -6.42
CA VAL A 60 -0.91 6.91 -5.75
C VAL A 60 -1.57 5.53 -5.70
N GLU A 61 -2.85 5.45 -5.36
CA GLU A 61 -3.61 4.19 -5.35
C GLU A 61 -3.68 3.53 -6.72
N GLU A 62 -3.89 4.32 -7.79
CA GLU A 62 -3.87 3.79 -9.16
C GLU A 62 -2.51 3.20 -9.54
N ILE A 63 -1.41 3.84 -9.15
CA ILE A 63 -0.06 3.31 -9.38
C ILE A 63 0.11 1.98 -8.63
N ILE A 64 -0.31 1.91 -7.37
CA ILE A 64 -0.22 0.69 -6.55
C ILE A 64 -1.04 -0.44 -7.19
N ARG A 65 -2.28 -0.17 -7.65
CA ARG A 65 -3.11 -1.16 -8.35
C ARG A 65 -2.45 -1.62 -9.65
N GLY A 66 -1.84 -0.71 -10.41
CA GLY A 66 -1.10 -1.04 -11.62
C GLY A 66 0.12 -1.91 -11.37
N LEU A 67 0.87 -1.68 -10.30
CA LEU A 67 1.99 -2.52 -9.87
C LEU A 67 1.52 -3.92 -9.47
N LYS A 68 0.46 -4.00 -8.68
CA LYS A 68 -0.17 -5.25 -8.26
C LYS A 68 -0.65 -6.06 -9.48
N ALA A 69 -1.34 -5.43 -10.43
CA ALA A 69 -1.81 -6.08 -11.66
C ALA A 69 -0.67 -6.67 -12.51
N ARG A 70 0.54 -6.11 -12.41
CA ARG A 70 1.75 -6.64 -13.04
C ARG A 70 2.46 -7.72 -12.23
N GLY A 71 1.88 -8.15 -11.12
CA GLY A 71 2.45 -9.18 -10.25
C GLY A 71 3.64 -8.70 -9.40
N VAL A 72 3.80 -7.40 -9.20
CA VAL A 72 4.86 -6.86 -8.34
C VAL A 72 4.47 -7.07 -6.88
N PRO A 73 5.25 -7.81 -6.07
CA PRO A 73 4.97 -7.99 -4.66
C PRO A 73 5.09 -6.66 -3.91
N LEU A 74 4.08 -6.34 -3.08
CA LEU A 74 3.98 -5.08 -2.35
C LEU A 74 3.67 -5.34 -0.88
N ILE A 75 4.33 -4.60 0.01
CA ILE A 75 3.92 -4.44 1.41
C ILE A 75 3.52 -2.98 1.59
N ILE A 76 2.33 -2.75 2.13
CA ILE A 76 1.82 -1.42 2.44
C ILE A 76 1.65 -1.32 3.95
N ILE A 77 2.28 -0.33 4.55
CA ILE A 77 2.07 0.05 5.94
C ILE A 77 1.17 1.27 5.93
N SER A 78 0.01 1.19 6.54
CA SER A 78 -0.94 2.29 6.61
C SER A 78 -1.89 2.15 7.80
N HIS A 79 -2.31 3.27 8.36
CA HIS A 79 -3.38 3.34 9.36
C HIS A 79 -4.75 3.65 8.73
N ASN A 80 -4.80 3.91 7.42
CA ASN A 80 -6.04 4.15 6.69
C ASN A 80 -6.66 2.82 6.25
N LEU A 81 -7.58 2.29 7.04
CA LEU A 81 -8.22 1.00 6.78
C LEU A 81 -8.97 0.96 5.45
N ARG A 82 -9.65 2.05 5.04
CA ARG A 82 -10.30 2.10 3.74
C ARG A 82 -9.32 1.82 2.63
N GLN A 83 -8.17 2.50 2.63
CA GLN A 83 -7.11 2.28 1.64
C GLN A 83 -6.56 0.86 1.69
N VAL A 84 -6.33 0.34 2.90
CA VAL A 84 -5.86 -1.06 3.07
C VAL A 84 -6.84 -2.01 2.41
N PHE A 85 -8.14 -1.92 2.73
CA PHE A 85 -9.15 -2.79 2.15
C PHE A 85 -9.31 -2.63 0.63
N ASP A 86 -9.03 -1.47 0.07
CA ASP A 86 -9.09 -1.23 -1.38
C ASP A 86 -7.91 -1.84 -2.15
N LEU A 87 -6.74 -1.96 -1.53
CA LEU A 87 -5.49 -2.27 -2.23
C LEU A 87 -4.92 -3.66 -1.98
N VAL A 88 -5.12 -4.23 -0.76
CA VAL A 88 -4.39 -5.44 -0.36
C VAL A 88 -5.20 -6.72 -0.50
N ASP A 89 -4.53 -7.87 -0.48
CA ASP A 89 -5.15 -9.19 -0.47
C ASP A 89 -5.11 -9.82 0.92
N ARG A 90 -4.09 -9.47 1.73
CA ARG A 90 -3.87 -9.98 3.08
C ARG A 90 -3.49 -8.84 4.01
N ILE A 91 -3.98 -8.89 5.23
CA ILE A 91 -3.75 -7.90 6.28
C ILE A 91 -3.02 -8.57 7.43
N TYR A 92 -1.92 -7.99 7.87
CA TYR A 92 -1.21 -8.34 9.10
C TYR A 92 -1.50 -7.28 10.14
N VAL A 93 -2.03 -7.70 11.28
CA VAL A 93 -2.36 -6.78 12.37
C VAL A 93 -1.21 -6.71 13.35
N PHE A 94 -0.68 -5.50 13.52
CA PHE A 94 0.37 -5.20 14.50
C PHE A 94 -0.24 -4.55 15.73
N ARG A 95 0.16 -5.03 16.90
CA ARG A 95 -0.16 -4.41 18.19
C ARG A 95 1.01 -4.57 19.15
N GLN A 96 1.43 -3.47 19.79
CA GLN A 96 2.53 -3.44 20.77
C GLN A 96 3.81 -4.09 20.24
N GLY A 97 4.19 -3.80 19.00
CA GLY A 97 5.42 -4.30 18.38
C GLY A 97 5.39 -5.77 17.94
N ARG A 98 4.23 -6.41 17.92
CA ARG A 98 4.06 -7.81 17.53
C ARG A 98 2.98 -7.96 16.47
N ILE A 99 3.17 -8.93 15.56
CA ILE A 99 2.10 -9.40 14.69
C ILE A 99 1.21 -10.30 15.55
N ILE A 100 -0.05 -9.91 15.71
CA ILE A 100 -1.01 -10.66 16.52
C ILE A 100 -1.86 -11.62 15.69
N CYS A 101 -2.10 -11.31 14.41
CA CYS A 101 -2.74 -12.23 13.48
C CYS A 101 -2.52 -11.76 12.03
N SER A 102 -2.87 -12.64 11.08
CA SER A 102 -3.04 -12.30 9.67
C SER A 102 -4.41 -12.72 9.19
N ARG A 103 -5.03 -11.92 8.30
CA ARG A 103 -6.35 -12.19 7.73
C ARG A 103 -6.32 -11.99 6.21
N LEU A 104 -7.00 -12.84 5.47
CA LEU A 104 -7.33 -12.53 4.09
C LEU A 104 -8.37 -11.40 4.08
N LYS A 105 -8.23 -10.47 3.17
CA LYS A 105 -9.20 -9.38 2.98
C LYS A 105 -10.63 -9.90 2.80
N SER A 106 -10.79 -11.00 2.07
CA SER A 106 -12.09 -11.64 1.80
C SER A 106 -12.76 -12.28 3.02
N GLU A 107 -12.01 -12.49 4.10
CA GLU A 107 -12.44 -13.21 5.30
C GLU A 107 -12.52 -12.32 6.55
N THR A 108 -12.41 -11.02 6.38
CA THR A 108 -12.42 -10.06 7.48
C THR A 108 -13.15 -8.76 7.11
N THR A 109 -13.47 -7.97 8.11
CA THR A 109 -14.10 -6.66 7.94
C THR A 109 -13.27 -5.56 8.60
N PRO A 110 -13.48 -4.28 8.21
CA PRO A 110 -12.82 -3.17 8.88
C PRO A 110 -13.06 -3.14 10.39
N GLU A 111 -14.26 -3.48 10.83
CA GLU A 111 -14.66 -3.51 12.25
C GLU A 111 -13.87 -4.59 13.00
N GLU A 112 -13.70 -5.77 12.41
CA GLU A 112 -12.90 -6.85 12.99
C GLU A 112 -11.43 -6.41 13.13
N ILE A 113 -10.86 -5.79 12.09
CA ILE A 113 -9.47 -5.29 12.13
C ILE A 113 -9.31 -4.21 13.21
N VAL A 114 -10.26 -3.27 13.35
CA VAL A 114 -10.23 -2.28 14.45
C VAL A 114 -10.29 -2.98 15.81
N GLY A 115 -11.17 -3.96 15.97
CA GLY A 115 -11.29 -4.72 17.21
C GLY A 115 -9.98 -5.43 17.60
N LEU A 116 -9.29 -5.99 16.62
CA LEU A 116 -7.98 -6.64 16.81
C LEU A 116 -6.89 -5.62 17.18
N ILE A 117 -6.83 -4.47 16.50
CA ILE A 117 -5.86 -3.41 16.78
C ILE A 117 -6.03 -2.87 18.20
N THR A 118 -7.27 -2.61 18.60
CA THR A 118 -7.60 -2.05 19.92
C THR A 118 -7.54 -3.08 21.04
N GLY A 119 -7.59 -4.38 20.72
CA GLY A 119 -7.67 -5.47 21.69
C GLY A 119 -9.09 -5.76 22.17
N ALA A 120 -10.12 -5.17 21.55
CA ALA A 120 -11.52 -5.49 21.81
C ALA A 120 -11.91 -6.91 21.33
N ILE A 121 -11.20 -7.41 20.33
CA ILE A 121 -11.32 -8.78 19.84
C ILE A 121 -10.02 -9.51 20.15
N ASP A 122 -10.15 -10.70 20.76
CA ASP A 122 -9.02 -11.60 20.98
C ASP A 122 -8.76 -12.40 19.69
N PRO A 123 -7.53 -12.36 19.14
CA PRO A 123 -7.16 -13.17 17.97
C PRO A 123 -7.45 -14.67 18.15
N ALA A 124 -7.37 -15.18 19.36
CA ALA A 124 -7.63 -16.60 19.66
C ALA A 124 -9.13 -16.98 19.48
N SER A 125 -10.04 -16.01 19.50
CA SER A 125 -11.48 -16.23 19.30
C SER A 125 -11.88 -16.35 17.84
N LEU A 126 -10.97 -16.01 16.91
CA LEU A 126 -11.23 -16.02 15.47
C LEU A 126 -10.92 -17.40 14.88
N PRO A 127 -11.68 -17.82 13.83
CA PRO A 127 -11.30 -18.99 13.07
C PRO A 127 -9.87 -18.80 12.53
N GLN A 128 -9.00 -19.76 12.83
CA GLN A 128 -7.62 -19.68 12.34
C GLN A 128 -7.65 -19.76 10.82
N ALA A 129 -7.28 -18.67 10.15
CA ALA A 129 -6.93 -18.76 8.75
C ALA A 129 -5.74 -19.73 8.65
N GLU A 130 -5.85 -20.73 7.80
CA GLU A 130 -4.79 -21.71 7.59
C GLU A 130 -3.45 -20.98 7.44
N ALA A 131 -2.54 -21.25 8.37
CA ALA A 131 -1.18 -20.76 8.29
C ALA A 131 -0.57 -21.39 7.04
N THR A 132 -0.57 -20.64 5.95
CA THR A 132 0.25 -21.03 4.81
C THR A 132 1.69 -20.88 5.25
N THR A 133 2.23 -22.01 5.71
CA THR A 133 3.65 -22.19 5.97
C THR A 133 4.40 -21.87 4.69
N CYS A 134 5.30 -20.89 4.74
CA CYS A 134 6.33 -20.70 3.73
C CYS A 134 7.35 -21.82 3.77
#